data_0c4b7aec88ce1f5290d49668bec88335
#
_entry.id   0c4b7aec88ce1f5290d49668bec88335
#
_cell.length_a   1.000
_cell.length_b   1.000
_cell.length_c   1.000
_cell.angle_alpha   90.00
_cell.angle_beta   90.00
_cell.angle_gamma   90.00
#
_symmetry.space_group_name_H-M   'P 1'
#
loop_
_entity.id
_entity.type
_entity.pdbx_description
1 polymer ?
#
loop_
_entity_poly.entity_id
_entity_poly.type
_entity_poly.pdbx_seq_one_letter_code
_entity_poly.pdbx_strand_id
1 'polypeptide(L)'
;MNIQKISVGNFKSLYSASFEPGKINVFVGANGSGKSTILEAIGLLSAAMTDRVDSASLQRKGVRLSIPSLYKSNFKDLKRKKLTVDLSLEWENDCCSDQFRYDVHLTTPTDTDYWRYHSEVFFQNDERIWGRSNASQQQANSYIGFFLIDDNQELTNGRKIAQHFSSYG
;
A
#
# COMPACT_ATOMS: atom_id res chain seq x y z
N MET A 1 5.06 15.62 -8.23
CA MET A 1 5.16 14.62 -7.14
C MET A 1 6.33 13.71 -7.45
N ASN A 2 7.25 13.58 -6.52
CA ASN A 2 8.43 12.73 -6.66
C ASN A 2 8.39 11.62 -5.60
N ILE A 3 8.25 10.36 -6.04
CA ILE A 3 8.26 9.23 -5.11
C ILE A 3 9.70 9.04 -4.63
N GLN A 4 9.88 9.10 -3.31
CA GLN A 4 11.18 8.97 -2.66
C GLN A 4 11.48 7.52 -2.31
N LYS A 5 10.49 6.80 -1.78
CA LYS A 5 10.70 5.43 -1.32
C LYS A 5 9.43 4.61 -1.30
N ILE A 6 9.56 3.35 -1.64
CA ILE A 6 8.51 2.33 -1.48
C ILE A 6 9.08 1.22 -0.61
N SER A 7 8.33 0.84 0.43
CA SER A 7 8.70 -0.27 1.31
C SER A 7 7.58 -1.30 1.35
N VAL A 8 7.97 -2.57 1.32
CA VAL A 8 7.06 -3.73 1.28
C VAL A 8 7.54 -4.76 2.29
N GLY A 9 6.65 -5.21 3.13
CA GLY A 9 6.90 -6.28 4.10
C GLY A 9 5.88 -7.41 4.02
N ASN A 10 6.36 -8.64 4.14
CA ASN A 10 5.53 -9.85 4.26
C ASN A 10 4.55 -10.08 3.09
N PHE A 11 4.96 -9.77 1.87
CA PHE A 11 4.14 -9.95 0.67
C PHE A 11 4.76 -10.96 -0.30
N LYS A 12 4.11 -12.09 -0.53
CA LYS A 12 4.53 -13.18 -1.42
C LYS A 12 6.00 -13.58 -1.15
N SER A 13 6.89 -13.39 -2.12
CA SER A 13 8.32 -13.68 -2.01
C SER A 13 9.13 -12.56 -1.32
N LEU A 14 8.52 -11.45 -0.94
CA LEU A 14 9.17 -10.33 -0.27
C LEU A 14 8.91 -10.38 1.23
N TYR A 15 9.93 -10.72 2.02
CA TYR A 15 9.84 -10.62 3.48
C TYR A 15 9.98 -9.18 3.95
N SER A 16 10.98 -8.49 3.42
CA SER A 16 11.22 -7.07 3.63
C SER A 16 12.02 -6.54 2.44
N ALA A 17 11.49 -5.55 1.77
CA ALA A 17 12.15 -4.88 0.66
C ALA A 17 11.83 -3.39 0.70
N SER A 18 12.81 -2.55 0.40
CA SER A 18 12.60 -1.13 0.15
C SER A 18 13.46 -0.68 -1.02
N PHE A 19 13.00 0.27 -1.78
CA PHE A 19 13.73 0.84 -2.91
C PHE A 19 13.30 2.27 -3.17
N GLU A 20 14.19 3.05 -3.77
CA GLU A 20 14.00 4.43 -4.19
C GLU A 20 13.76 4.44 -5.69
N PRO A 21 12.52 4.64 -6.17
CA PRO A 21 12.23 4.59 -7.59
C PRO A 21 12.74 5.85 -8.30
N GLY A 22 13.41 5.65 -9.43
CA GLY A 22 13.72 6.73 -10.37
C GLY A 22 12.59 6.94 -11.39
N LYS A 23 12.80 7.84 -12.35
CA LYS A 23 11.85 8.06 -13.46
C LYS A 23 11.61 6.82 -14.32
N ILE A 24 12.62 5.98 -14.45
CA ILE A 24 12.58 4.69 -15.15
C ILE A 24 13.27 3.66 -14.25
N ASN A 25 12.57 2.55 -13.99
CA ASN A 25 13.09 1.47 -13.16
C ASN A 25 13.09 0.16 -13.97
N VAL A 26 14.21 -0.57 -13.95
CA VAL A 26 14.34 -1.85 -14.62
C VAL A 26 14.70 -2.92 -13.60
N PHE A 27 13.81 -3.89 -13.41
CA PHE A 27 14.06 -5.02 -12.51
C PHE A 27 14.63 -6.18 -13.29
N VAL A 28 15.87 -6.57 -12.99
CA VAL A 28 16.58 -7.69 -13.63
C VAL A 28 16.85 -8.78 -12.58
N GLY A 29 16.78 -10.03 -12.98
CA GLY A 29 17.06 -11.16 -12.10
C GLY A 29 16.47 -12.47 -12.63
N ALA A 30 16.83 -13.59 -12.01
CA ALA A 30 16.34 -14.92 -12.35
C ALA A 30 14.81 -15.06 -12.17
N ASN A 31 14.22 -16.10 -12.77
CA ASN A 31 12.82 -16.43 -12.53
C ASN A 31 12.60 -16.75 -11.03
N GLY A 32 11.52 -16.23 -10.45
CA GLY A 32 11.25 -16.39 -9.02
C GLY A 32 11.95 -15.39 -8.10
N SER A 33 12.82 -14.48 -8.60
CA SER A 33 13.54 -13.50 -7.77
C SER A 33 12.69 -12.37 -7.18
N GLY A 34 11.38 -12.33 -7.44
CA GLY A 34 10.48 -11.34 -6.88
C GLY A 34 10.20 -10.11 -7.75
N LYS A 35 10.71 -10.05 -8.99
CA LYS A 35 10.48 -8.89 -9.91
C LYS A 35 9.00 -8.54 -10.06
N SER A 36 8.19 -9.53 -10.45
CA SER A 36 6.74 -9.36 -10.59
C SER A 36 6.07 -9.07 -9.23
N THR A 37 6.61 -9.61 -8.15
CA THR A 37 6.08 -9.38 -6.80
C THR A 37 6.24 -7.92 -6.38
N ILE A 38 7.34 -7.25 -6.77
CA ILE A 38 7.51 -5.80 -6.53
C ILE A 38 6.42 -5.00 -7.25
N LEU A 39 6.18 -5.29 -8.54
CA LEU A 39 5.13 -4.63 -9.32
C LEU A 39 3.74 -4.88 -8.73
N GLU A 40 3.46 -6.10 -8.31
CA GLU A 40 2.21 -6.45 -7.64
C GLU A 40 2.05 -5.77 -6.28
N ALA A 41 3.13 -5.55 -5.54
CA ALA A 41 3.12 -4.80 -4.29
C ALA A 41 2.79 -3.32 -4.51
N ILE A 42 3.29 -2.71 -5.59
CA ILE A 42 2.92 -1.35 -6.01
C ILE A 42 1.42 -1.30 -6.36
N GLY A 43 0.92 -2.29 -7.10
CA GLY A 43 -0.50 -2.42 -7.42
C GLY A 43 -1.38 -2.56 -6.17
N LEU A 44 -0.94 -3.36 -5.19
CA LEU A 44 -1.62 -3.50 -3.90
C LEU A 44 -1.62 -2.19 -3.11
N LEU A 45 -0.49 -1.48 -3.07
CA LEU A 45 -0.38 -0.17 -2.42
C LEU A 45 -1.33 0.85 -3.07
N SER A 46 -1.36 0.90 -4.40
CA SER A 46 -2.29 1.75 -5.16
C SER A 46 -3.76 1.41 -4.86
N ALA A 47 -4.11 0.13 -4.77
CA ALA A 47 -5.46 -0.29 -4.40
C ALA A 47 -5.79 0.14 -2.96
N ALA A 48 -4.84 -0.01 -2.02
CA ALA A 48 -5.02 0.34 -0.63
C ALA A 48 -5.23 1.85 -0.40
N MET A 49 -4.70 2.70 -1.27
CA MET A 49 -4.87 4.16 -1.17
C MET A 49 -6.20 4.66 -1.75
N THR A 50 -6.90 3.85 -2.54
CA THR A 50 -8.11 4.34 -3.25
C THR A 50 -9.38 4.09 -2.47
N ASP A 51 -9.64 2.86 -2.03
CA ASP A 51 -10.86 2.53 -1.28
C ASP A 51 -10.73 1.14 -0.64
N ARG A 52 -11.26 0.13 -1.30
CA ARG A 52 -11.34 -1.25 -0.82
C ARG A 52 -10.38 -2.13 -1.58
N VAL A 53 -9.63 -2.93 -0.83
CA VAL A 53 -8.76 -3.95 -1.43
C VAL A 53 -9.54 -5.25 -1.54
N ASP A 54 -10.02 -5.55 -2.74
CA ASP A 54 -10.72 -6.78 -3.11
C ASP A 54 -10.15 -7.36 -4.41
N SER A 55 -10.69 -8.49 -4.84
CA SER A 55 -10.23 -9.16 -6.06
C SER A 55 -10.36 -8.28 -7.30
N ALA A 56 -11.42 -7.47 -7.41
CA ALA A 56 -11.64 -6.60 -8.55
C ALA A 56 -10.64 -5.43 -8.59
N SER A 57 -10.38 -4.79 -7.45
CA SER A 57 -9.40 -3.70 -7.34
C SER A 57 -7.99 -4.20 -7.61
N LEU A 58 -7.62 -5.36 -7.07
CA LEU A 58 -6.32 -5.98 -7.28
C LEU A 58 -6.09 -6.33 -8.75
N GLN A 59 -7.07 -6.92 -9.41
CA GLN A 59 -6.98 -7.27 -10.82
C GLN A 59 -6.81 -6.04 -11.71
N ARG A 60 -7.57 -4.97 -11.46
CA ARG A 60 -7.43 -3.69 -12.17
C ARG A 60 -6.05 -3.07 -12.02
N LYS A 61 -5.38 -3.28 -10.90
CA LYS A 61 -4.02 -2.79 -10.59
C LYS A 61 -2.91 -3.79 -10.97
N GLY A 62 -3.23 -4.82 -11.75
CA GLY A 62 -2.25 -5.78 -12.26
C GLY A 62 -1.74 -6.78 -11.24
N VAL A 63 -2.39 -6.91 -10.09
CA VAL A 63 -2.05 -7.92 -9.09
C VAL A 63 -2.68 -9.25 -9.47
N ARG A 64 -1.86 -10.29 -9.60
CA ARG A 64 -2.37 -11.63 -9.90
C ARG A 64 -3.15 -12.17 -8.72
N LEU A 65 -4.40 -12.55 -8.99
CA LEU A 65 -5.29 -13.12 -7.99
C LEU A 65 -4.76 -14.48 -7.50
N SER A 66 -4.89 -14.70 -6.21
CA SER A 66 -4.46 -15.92 -5.53
C SER A 66 -5.32 -16.16 -4.29
N ILE A 67 -5.15 -17.32 -3.68
CA ILE A 67 -5.76 -17.62 -2.39
C ILE A 67 -5.19 -16.64 -1.34
N PRO A 68 -6.00 -16.03 -0.46
CA PRO A 68 -5.54 -15.01 0.49
C PRO A 68 -4.31 -15.40 1.31
N SER A 69 -4.18 -16.68 1.70
CA SER A 69 -3.03 -17.17 2.44
C SER A 69 -1.70 -17.12 1.66
N LEU A 70 -1.75 -17.12 0.32
CA LEU A 70 -0.57 -17.08 -0.56
C LEU A 70 -0.05 -15.65 -0.79
N TYR A 71 -0.76 -14.63 -0.37
CA TYR A 71 -0.26 -13.26 -0.43
C TYR A 71 0.76 -12.95 0.66
N LYS A 72 0.75 -13.68 1.77
CA LYS A 72 1.74 -13.52 2.85
C LYS A 72 2.98 -14.33 2.57
N SER A 73 4.12 -13.78 2.95
CA SER A 73 5.39 -14.51 2.90
C SER A 73 5.36 -15.71 3.85
N ASN A 74 5.82 -16.86 3.37
CA ASN A 74 5.84 -18.10 4.16
C ASN A 74 7.26 -18.68 4.20
N PHE A 75 8.16 -17.96 4.85
CA PHE A 75 9.53 -18.45 5.07
C PHE A 75 9.58 -19.34 6.31
N LYS A 76 10.20 -20.54 6.17
CA LYS A 76 10.24 -21.56 7.22
C LYS A 76 11.00 -21.14 8.49
N ASP A 77 11.98 -20.24 8.33
CA ASP A 77 12.91 -19.86 9.41
C ASP A 77 12.42 -18.68 10.25
N LEU A 78 11.21 -18.16 10.01
CA LEU A 78 10.67 -17.05 10.77
C LEU A 78 10.07 -17.54 12.09
N LYS A 79 10.67 -17.12 13.23
CA LYS A 79 10.19 -17.43 14.57
C LYS A 79 8.77 -16.90 14.87
N ARG A 80 8.31 -15.85 14.16
CA ARG A 80 6.95 -15.32 14.25
C ARG A 80 6.44 -14.99 12.84
N LYS A 81 5.32 -15.60 12.46
CA LYS A 81 4.60 -15.21 11.22
C LYS A 81 3.92 -13.88 11.46
N LYS A 82 4.26 -12.88 10.66
CA LYS A 82 3.51 -11.62 10.65
C LYS A 82 2.09 -11.87 10.13
N LEU A 83 1.10 -11.26 10.79
CA LEU A 83 -0.31 -11.37 10.40
C LEU A 83 -0.67 -10.41 9.27
N THR A 84 0.11 -9.34 9.10
CA THR A 84 -0.14 -8.25 8.14
C THR A 84 0.84 -8.28 6.99
N VAL A 85 0.37 -7.80 5.83
CA VAL A 85 1.21 -7.28 4.76
C VAL A 85 1.42 -5.80 5.05
N ASP A 86 2.67 -5.38 5.06
CA ASP A 86 3.07 -4.03 5.46
C ASP A 86 3.53 -3.28 4.20
N LEU A 87 2.94 -2.10 3.95
CA LEU A 87 3.26 -1.26 2.81
C LEU A 87 3.49 0.18 3.27
N SER A 88 4.50 0.83 2.70
CA SER A 88 4.79 2.25 2.95
C SER A 88 5.18 2.94 1.66
N LEU A 89 4.71 4.18 1.49
CA LEU A 89 5.04 5.07 0.39
C LEU A 89 5.49 6.41 0.95
N GLU A 90 6.67 6.85 0.55
CA GLU A 90 7.21 8.17 0.87
C GLU A 90 7.34 8.98 -0.44
N TRP A 91 6.89 10.22 -0.45
CA TRP A 91 7.00 11.12 -1.60
C TRP A 91 7.15 12.57 -1.17
N GLU A 92 7.63 13.37 -2.10
CA GLU A 92 7.79 14.82 -1.97
C GLU A 92 6.89 15.55 -2.97
N ASN A 93 6.33 16.67 -2.53
CA ASN A 93 5.57 17.55 -3.41
C ASN A 93 6.51 18.56 -4.09
N ASP A 94 6.51 18.61 -5.41
CA ASP A 94 7.38 19.49 -6.20
C ASP A 94 7.12 20.99 -5.94
N CYS A 95 5.93 21.36 -5.46
CA CYS A 95 5.52 22.76 -5.28
C CYS A 95 5.97 23.39 -3.96
N CYS A 96 6.12 22.62 -2.90
CA CYS A 96 6.33 23.17 -1.54
C CYS A 96 7.36 22.38 -0.73
N SER A 97 8.06 21.42 -1.32
CA SER A 97 9.03 20.54 -0.66
C SER A 97 8.48 19.82 0.58
N ASP A 98 7.17 19.70 0.67
CA ASP A 98 6.55 18.93 1.73
C ASP A 98 6.78 17.43 1.49
N GLN A 99 7.19 16.75 2.56
CA GLN A 99 7.38 15.32 2.58
C GLN A 99 6.13 14.63 3.13
N PHE A 100 5.69 13.59 2.43
CA PHE A 100 4.54 12.81 2.82
C PHE A 100 4.92 11.34 2.97
N ARG A 101 4.30 10.66 3.92
CA ARG A 101 4.41 9.22 4.08
C ARG A 101 3.04 8.60 4.38
N TYR A 102 2.75 7.53 3.70
CA TYR A 102 1.58 6.70 3.93
C TYR A 102 2.01 5.29 4.33
N ASP A 103 1.63 4.88 5.53
CA ASP A 103 1.90 3.55 6.05
C ASP A 103 0.58 2.79 6.19
N VAL A 104 0.50 1.58 5.61
CA VAL A 104 -0.67 0.72 5.72
C VAL A 104 -0.28 -0.72 6.05
N HIS A 105 -1.01 -1.32 6.97
CA HIS A 105 -0.91 -2.72 7.34
C HIS A 105 -2.23 -3.42 7.03
N LEU A 106 -2.18 -4.42 6.15
CA LEU A 106 -3.35 -5.14 5.67
C LEU A 106 -3.36 -6.57 6.18
N THR A 107 -4.53 -7.07 6.57
CA THR A 107 -4.74 -8.49 6.87
C THR A 107 -5.53 -9.16 5.75
N THR A 108 -5.24 -10.44 5.51
CA THR A 108 -5.95 -11.29 4.56
C THR A 108 -6.85 -12.23 5.34
N PRO A 109 -8.12 -11.90 5.57
CA PRO A 109 -9.05 -12.83 6.21
C PRO A 109 -9.31 -14.04 5.30
N THR A 110 -9.67 -15.15 5.92
CA THR A 110 -9.97 -16.41 5.19
C THR A 110 -11.45 -16.55 4.84
N ASP A 111 -12.29 -15.69 5.41
CA ASP A 111 -13.76 -15.72 5.35
C ASP A 111 -14.36 -14.72 4.35
N THR A 112 -13.53 -13.87 3.74
CA THR A 112 -13.95 -12.82 2.79
C THR A 112 -13.01 -12.74 1.60
N ASP A 113 -13.48 -12.16 0.49
CA ASP A 113 -12.70 -11.86 -0.71
C ASP A 113 -11.99 -10.50 -0.68
N TYR A 114 -12.21 -9.71 0.37
CA TYR A 114 -11.56 -8.43 0.57
C TYR A 114 -10.60 -8.43 1.76
N TRP A 115 -9.60 -7.57 1.67
CA TRP A 115 -8.63 -7.39 2.73
C TRP A 115 -9.16 -6.43 3.79
N ARG A 116 -8.62 -6.54 5.00
CA ARG A 116 -8.97 -5.64 6.10
C ARG A 116 -7.79 -4.77 6.48
N TYR A 117 -8.05 -3.50 6.71
CA TYR A 117 -7.06 -2.55 7.21
C TYR A 117 -6.84 -2.78 8.71
N HIS A 118 -5.65 -3.22 9.08
CA HIS A 118 -5.22 -3.37 10.47
C HIS A 118 -4.79 -2.03 11.04
N SER A 119 -4.00 -1.28 10.30
CA SER A 119 -3.66 0.11 10.60
C SER A 119 -3.43 0.88 9.30
N GLU A 120 -3.62 2.17 9.35
CA GLU A 120 -3.45 3.10 8.26
C GLU A 120 -3.05 4.45 8.83
N VAL A 121 -1.91 5.00 8.42
CA VAL A 121 -1.38 6.25 8.97
C VAL A 121 -0.84 7.12 7.85
N PHE A 122 -1.11 8.42 7.95
CA PHE A 122 -0.62 9.44 7.03
C PHE A 122 0.20 10.49 7.79
N PHE A 123 1.38 10.81 7.25
CA PHE A 123 2.30 11.79 7.79
C PHE A 123 2.57 12.89 6.78
N GLN A 124 2.79 14.10 7.26
CA GLN A 124 3.35 15.24 6.52
C GLN A 124 4.49 15.82 7.34
N ASN A 125 5.69 15.95 6.73
CA ASN A 125 6.90 16.45 7.38
C ASN A 125 7.20 15.75 8.73
N ASP A 126 7.06 14.40 8.72
CA ASP A 126 7.18 13.52 9.89
C ASP A 126 6.13 13.73 11.00
N GLU A 127 5.23 14.67 10.85
CA GLU A 127 4.10 14.84 11.74
C GLU A 127 2.94 13.93 11.32
N ARG A 128 2.36 13.20 12.27
CA ARG A 128 1.18 12.37 12.03
C ARG A 128 -0.05 13.26 11.86
N ILE A 129 -0.48 13.43 10.62
CA ILE A 129 -1.68 14.22 10.30
C ILE A 129 -2.93 13.41 10.62
N TRP A 130 -2.90 12.12 10.26
CA TRP A 130 -4.05 11.28 10.44
C TRP A 130 -3.62 9.80 10.57
N GLY A 131 -4.44 9.02 11.22
CA GLY A 131 -4.21 7.58 11.26
C GLY A 131 -5.15 6.85 12.19
N ARG A 132 -5.45 5.62 11.81
CA ARG A 132 -6.13 4.64 12.65
C ARG A 132 -5.23 3.47 12.94
N SER A 133 -5.24 3.06 14.17
CA SER A 133 -4.56 1.85 14.64
C SER A 133 -5.53 1.14 15.56
N ASN A 134 -6.28 0.19 15.03
CA ASN A 134 -7.21 -0.55 15.86
C ASN A 134 -7.24 -2.02 15.47
N ALA A 135 -6.45 -2.80 16.18
CA ALA A 135 -6.42 -4.25 16.02
C ALA A 135 -7.78 -4.94 16.28
N SER A 136 -8.68 -4.29 17.03
CA SER A 136 -10.00 -4.83 17.39
C SER A 136 -11.10 -4.51 16.38
N GLN A 137 -10.91 -3.50 15.51
CA GLN A 137 -11.90 -3.09 14.49
C GLN A 137 -11.26 -3.03 13.12
N GLN A 138 -10.97 -4.18 12.55
CA GLN A 138 -10.46 -4.29 11.19
C GLN A 138 -11.54 -3.86 10.20
N GLN A 139 -11.27 -2.81 9.44
CA GLN A 139 -12.22 -2.26 8.46
C GLN A 139 -11.88 -2.70 7.05
N ALA A 140 -12.90 -2.81 6.20
CA ALA A 140 -12.77 -3.24 4.82
C ALA A 140 -12.28 -2.11 3.89
N ASN A 141 -12.60 -0.84 4.23
CA ASN A 141 -12.34 0.29 3.35
C ASN A 141 -11.18 1.13 3.85
N SER A 142 -10.44 1.74 2.92
CA SER A 142 -9.46 2.78 3.22
C SER A 142 -10.16 4.01 3.80
N TYR A 143 -9.57 4.59 4.82
CA TYR A 143 -10.07 5.85 5.36
C TYR A 143 -9.60 7.04 4.51
N ILE A 144 -8.43 6.95 3.93
CA ILE A 144 -7.95 7.95 2.96
C ILE A 144 -8.87 7.97 1.75
N GLY A 145 -9.24 6.81 1.20
CA GLY A 145 -10.22 6.70 0.12
C GLY A 145 -11.54 7.42 0.45
N PHE A 146 -12.02 7.30 1.70
CA PHE A 146 -13.24 7.99 2.14
C PHE A 146 -13.10 9.53 2.11
N PHE A 147 -11.98 10.08 2.59
CA PHE A 147 -11.73 11.52 2.54
C PHE A 147 -11.55 12.09 1.13
N LEU A 148 -11.22 11.22 0.17
CA LEU A 148 -11.08 11.63 -1.23
C LEU A 148 -12.42 11.77 -1.95
N ILE A 149 -13.46 11.12 -1.43
CA ILE A 149 -14.81 11.11 -2.00
C ILE A 149 -15.67 12.21 -1.35
N ASP A 150 -15.39 12.57 -0.10
CA ASP A 150 -16.19 13.56 0.64
C ASP A 150 -15.78 15.00 0.31
N ASP A 151 -16.77 15.81 -0.18
CA ASP A 151 -16.58 17.16 -0.73
C ASP A 151 -16.23 18.26 0.29
N ASN A 152 -15.97 17.93 1.54
CA ASN A 152 -15.66 18.89 2.59
C ASN A 152 -14.21 19.37 2.57
N GLN A 153 -14.05 20.67 2.48
CA GLN A 153 -12.92 21.51 2.05
C GLN A 153 -11.59 21.44 2.82
N GLU A 154 -11.40 20.62 3.84
CA GLU A 154 -10.23 20.72 4.73
C GLU A 154 -9.01 19.88 4.36
N LEU A 155 -9.10 18.99 3.37
CA LEU A 155 -7.98 18.15 2.93
C LEU A 155 -7.57 18.39 1.46
N THR A 156 -7.47 19.64 1.04
CA THR A 156 -7.13 20.03 -0.35
C THR A 156 -5.83 19.42 -0.87
N ASN A 157 -4.86 19.15 0.00
CA ASN A 157 -3.58 18.53 -0.39
C ASN A 157 -3.68 17.00 -0.50
N GLY A 158 -4.40 16.33 0.39
CA GLY A 158 -4.66 14.89 0.30
C GLY A 158 -5.45 14.49 -0.95
N ARG A 159 -6.44 15.29 -1.34
CA ARG A 159 -7.22 15.14 -2.57
C ARG A 159 -6.37 15.14 -3.84
N LYS A 160 -5.48 16.13 -3.98
CA LYS A 160 -4.59 16.23 -5.14
C LYS A 160 -3.69 15.00 -5.28
N ILE A 161 -3.25 14.46 -4.17
CA ILE A 161 -2.36 13.31 -4.12
C ILE A 161 -3.07 12.04 -4.59
N ALA A 162 -4.24 11.75 -4.09
CA ALA A 162 -4.95 10.53 -4.48
C ALA A 162 -5.59 10.61 -5.87
N GLN A 163 -6.05 11.78 -6.32
CA GLN A 163 -6.46 11.99 -7.71
C GLN A 163 -5.29 11.73 -8.67
N HIS A 164 -4.08 12.13 -8.28
CA HIS A 164 -2.89 11.85 -9.08
C HIS A 164 -2.60 10.34 -9.17
N PHE A 165 -2.74 9.58 -8.09
CA PHE A 165 -2.57 8.11 -8.12
C PHE A 165 -3.73 7.38 -8.81
N SER A 166 -4.95 7.90 -8.79
CA SER A 166 -6.08 7.30 -9.49
C SER A 166 -6.01 7.48 -11.02
N SER A 167 -5.30 8.51 -11.50
CA SER A 167 -5.14 8.79 -12.94
C SER A 167 -4.08 7.92 -13.65
N TYR A 168 -3.31 7.12 -12.91
CA TYR A 168 -2.31 6.18 -13.46
C TYR A 168 -2.81 4.72 -13.48
N GLY A 169 -4.11 4.50 -13.41
CA GLY A 169 -4.75 3.17 -13.47
C GLY A 169 -5.41 2.87 -14.79
#